data_45fc488bdccc5a0d5d45ce3099c77608
#
_entry.id   45fc488bdccc5a0d5d45ce3099c77608
#
_cell.length_a   1.000
_cell.length_b   1.000
_cell.length_c   1.000
_cell.angle_alpha   90.00
_cell.angle_beta   90.00
_cell.angle_gamma   90.00
#
_symmetry.space_group_name_H-M   'P 1'
#
loop_
_entity.id
_entity.type
_entity.pdbx_description
1 polymer ?
#
loop_
_entity_poly.entity_id
_entity_poly.type
_entity_poly.pdbx_seq_one_letter_code
_entity_poly.pdbx_strand_id
1 'polypeptide(L)'
;MSPHHITMTAQLRELALAERFELGPYSLQVCELAPNEMPVRRRHSYIDLTHGRILLRSGLAPGHWRRAFIHALVRLVHYSQAVLLQESTEEHLTHSLASGLSQLARRNPRLTWALLRAINPNVRRGNRMPLRLVIGTAPWTVRTLTVKTATRLRLFGQADLERRRIELDPALSGTQLAVIFLHESVHGVHYEIGVTDHTPLRIAHSREADALVAFLATNPLAAGWWFGLLQPRIDAITTDRNPQAVDESGRRLRP
;
A
#
# COMPACT_ATOMS: atom_id res chain seq x y z
N MET A 1 0.02 -18.66 15.00
CA MET A 1 -0.89 -17.89 14.09
C MET A 1 -2.33 -18.31 14.40
N SER A 2 -3.24 -17.35 14.51
CA SER A 2 -4.68 -17.62 14.69
C SER A 2 -5.27 -18.30 13.44
N PRO A 3 -6.29 -19.18 13.56
CA PRO A 3 -6.99 -19.79 12.42
C PRO A 3 -7.49 -18.76 11.40
N HIS A 4 -7.95 -17.59 11.83
CA HIS A 4 -8.37 -16.50 10.96
C HIS A 4 -7.24 -15.96 10.06
N HIS A 5 -6.01 -15.89 10.54
CA HIS A 5 -4.86 -15.47 9.72
C HIS A 5 -4.52 -16.49 8.63
N ILE A 6 -4.68 -17.77 8.91
CA ILE A 6 -4.45 -18.83 7.91
C ILE A 6 -5.47 -18.70 6.79
N THR A 7 -6.76 -18.53 7.14
CA THR A 7 -7.84 -18.37 6.16
C THR A 7 -7.66 -17.13 5.28
N MET A 8 -7.31 -15.97 5.85
CA MET A 8 -7.08 -14.75 5.09
C MET A 8 -5.88 -14.85 4.15
N THR A 9 -4.81 -15.51 4.60
CA THR A 9 -3.64 -15.75 3.74
C THR A 9 -3.95 -16.72 2.60
N ALA A 10 -4.78 -17.75 2.83
CA ALA A 10 -5.23 -18.64 1.77
C ALA A 10 -6.06 -17.89 0.71
N GLN A 11 -7.01 -17.05 1.13
CA GLN A 11 -7.79 -16.21 0.21
C GLN A 11 -6.92 -15.25 -0.60
N LEU A 12 -5.91 -14.62 0.02
CA LEU A 12 -4.93 -13.80 -0.70
C LEU A 12 -4.18 -14.61 -1.76
N ARG A 13 -3.72 -15.83 -1.38
CA ARG A 13 -2.99 -16.72 -2.29
C ARG A 13 -3.84 -17.13 -3.48
N GLU A 14 -5.06 -17.57 -3.25
CA GLU A 14 -6.01 -17.93 -4.32
C GLU A 14 -6.24 -16.75 -5.27
N LEU A 15 -6.51 -15.57 -4.74
CA LEU A 15 -6.72 -14.38 -5.54
C LEU A 15 -5.47 -14.00 -6.36
N ALA A 16 -4.30 -14.01 -5.73
CA ALA A 16 -3.05 -13.65 -6.38
C ALA A 16 -2.65 -14.63 -7.50
N LEU A 17 -2.98 -15.92 -7.35
CA LEU A 17 -2.74 -16.94 -8.37
C LEU A 17 -3.76 -16.88 -9.52
N ALA A 18 -5.01 -16.48 -9.22
CA ALA A 18 -6.10 -16.45 -10.20
C ALA A 18 -6.11 -15.18 -11.05
N GLU A 19 -5.73 -14.06 -10.49
CA GLU A 19 -5.86 -12.74 -11.15
C GLU A 19 -4.50 -12.18 -11.54
N ARG A 20 -4.47 -11.51 -12.71
CA ARG A 20 -3.34 -10.62 -13.06
C ARG A 20 -3.54 -9.29 -12.33
N PHE A 21 -2.43 -8.63 -12.01
CA PHE A 21 -2.48 -7.31 -11.42
C PHE A 21 -1.52 -6.33 -12.11
N GLU A 22 -1.87 -5.05 -12.02
CA GLU A 22 -1.16 -3.98 -12.71
C GLU A 22 -0.29 -3.20 -11.73
N LEU A 23 1.00 -2.99 -12.07
CA LEU A 23 1.88 -2.11 -11.32
C LEU A 23 2.83 -1.38 -12.26
N GLY A 24 2.73 -0.05 -12.29
CA GLY A 24 3.46 0.76 -13.28
C GLY A 24 3.12 0.32 -14.71
N PRO A 25 4.11 0.02 -15.55
CA PRO A 25 3.91 -0.49 -16.90
C PRO A 25 3.70 -2.01 -16.95
N TYR A 26 3.78 -2.72 -15.83
CA TYR A 26 3.77 -4.18 -15.78
C TYR A 26 2.38 -4.74 -15.50
N SER A 27 1.99 -5.74 -16.31
CA SER A 27 0.86 -6.63 -16.03
C SER A 27 1.42 -7.97 -15.56
N LEU A 28 1.12 -8.37 -14.34
CA LEU A 28 1.83 -9.42 -13.62
C LEU A 28 0.89 -10.53 -13.17
N GLN A 29 1.40 -11.76 -13.21
CA GLN A 29 0.74 -12.92 -12.64
C GLN A 29 1.63 -13.59 -11.60
N VAL A 30 1.04 -14.04 -10.50
CA VAL A 30 1.75 -14.86 -9.52
C VAL A 30 1.72 -16.32 -9.99
N CYS A 31 2.87 -16.98 -9.97
CA CYS A 31 3.02 -18.39 -10.28
C CYS A 31 3.79 -19.07 -9.15
N GLU A 32 3.42 -20.31 -8.86
CA GLU A 32 4.19 -21.14 -7.93
C GLU A 32 5.01 -22.18 -8.67
N LEU A 33 6.28 -22.29 -8.29
CA LEU A 33 7.21 -23.24 -8.85
C LEU A 33 7.75 -24.19 -7.79
N ALA A 34 8.06 -25.41 -8.19
CA ALA A 34 8.77 -26.33 -7.33
C ALA A 34 10.16 -25.78 -6.97
N PRO A 35 10.73 -26.15 -5.80
CA PRO A 35 12.02 -25.62 -5.35
C PRO A 35 13.18 -25.80 -6.34
N ASN A 36 13.16 -26.86 -7.13
CA ASN A 36 14.14 -27.18 -8.17
C ASN A 36 13.95 -26.40 -9.48
N GLU A 37 12.76 -25.83 -9.70
CA GLU A 37 12.39 -25.04 -10.88
C GLU A 37 12.64 -23.53 -10.66
N MET A 38 12.89 -23.11 -9.42
CA MET A 38 13.16 -21.70 -9.11
C MET A 38 14.46 -21.25 -9.80
N PRO A 39 14.48 -20.09 -10.50
CA PRO A 39 15.67 -19.55 -11.16
C PRO A 39 16.85 -19.36 -10.21
N VAL A 40 16.55 -19.10 -8.92
CA VAL A 40 17.53 -19.01 -7.85
C VAL A 40 17.10 -19.95 -6.72
N ARG A 41 17.73 -21.11 -6.60
CA ARG A 41 17.33 -22.21 -5.69
C ARG A 41 17.12 -21.84 -4.22
N ARG A 42 17.88 -20.85 -3.71
CA ARG A 42 17.80 -20.43 -2.29
C ARG A 42 16.78 -19.32 -2.02
N ARG A 43 16.12 -18.79 -3.05
CA ARG A 43 15.13 -17.71 -2.89
C ARG A 43 13.72 -18.25 -2.79
N HIS A 44 12.88 -17.57 -2.03
CA HIS A 44 11.45 -17.86 -1.92
C HIS A 44 10.62 -17.13 -2.97
N SER A 45 11.17 -16.06 -3.59
CA SER A 45 10.52 -15.31 -4.65
C SER A 45 11.51 -14.85 -5.71
N TYR A 46 11.04 -14.74 -6.96
CA TYR A 46 11.77 -14.17 -8.09
C TYR A 46 10.81 -13.36 -8.96
N ILE A 47 11.28 -12.25 -9.51
CA ILE A 47 10.50 -11.39 -10.40
C ILE A 47 11.03 -11.58 -11.82
N ASP A 48 10.17 -12.06 -12.70
CA ASP A 48 10.43 -12.24 -14.13
C ASP A 48 9.62 -11.19 -14.91
N LEU A 49 10.23 -10.02 -15.10
CA LEU A 49 9.59 -8.91 -15.82
C LEU A 49 9.44 -9.20 -17.30
N THR A 50 10.30 -10.02 -17.88
CA THR A 50 10.24 -10.40 -19.30
C THR A 50 8.95 -11.14 -19.63
N HIS A 51 8.50 -12.01 -18.71
CA HIS A 51 7.27 -12.78 -18.89
C HIS A 51 6.10 -12.26 -18.05
N GLY A 52 6.27 -11.14 -17.35
CA GLY A 52 5.25 -10.56 -16.50
C GLY A 52 4.84 -11.49 -15.35
N ARG A 53 5.81 -12.05 -14.61
CA ARG A 53 5.54 -13.03 -13.55
C ARG A 53 6.23 -12.69 -12.24
N ILE A 54 5.55 -13.00 -11.13
CA ILE A 54 6.15 -13.17 -9.81
C ILE A 54 6.16 -14.67 -9.53
N LEU A 55 7.34 -15.26 -9.46
CA LEU A 55 7.53 -16.67 -9.16
C LEU A 55 7.72 -16.83 -7.65
N LEU A 56 6.87 -17.63 -7.03
CA LEU A 56 6.96 -17.98 -5.62
C LEU A 56 7.26 -19.47 -5.49
N ARG A 57 8.08 -19.82 -4.52
CA ARG A 57 8.38 -21.22 -4.21
C ARG A 57 7.12 -21.90 -3.67
N SER A 58 6.74 -23.05 -4.25
CA SER A 58 5.63 -23.87 -3.77
C SER A 58 5.96 -24.52 -2.42
N GLY A 59 4.93 -24.95 -1.71
CA GLY A 59 5.07 -25.64 -0.41
C GLY A 59 5.46 -24.72 0.76
N LEU A 60 5.47 -23.41 0.58
CA LEU A 60 5.69 -22.48 1.70
C LEU A 60 4.48 -22.49 2.65
N ALA A 61 4.77 -22.49 3.95
CA ALA A 61 3.74 -22.25 4.95
C ALA A 61 3.07 -20.88 4.72
N PRO A 62 1.77 -20.69 5.06
CA PRO A 62 1.01 -19.48 4.73
C PRO A 62 1.71 -18.16 5.10
N GLY A 63 2.33 -18.09 6.28
CA GLY A 63 3.09 -16.89 6.70
C GLY A 63 4.33 -16.62 5.87
N HIS A 64 5.06 -17.68 5.48
CA HIS A 64 6.24 -17.57 4.62
C HIS A 64 5.85 -17.21 3.19
N TRP A 65 4.75 -17.77 2.67
CA TRP A 65 4.21 -17.40 1.36
C TRP A 65 3.87 -15.92 1.30
N ARG A 66 3.09 -15.42 2.28
CA ARG A 66 2.72 -14.01 2.37
C ARG A 66 3.95 -13.10 2.43
N ARG A 67 4.94 -13.44 3.28
CA ARG A 67 6.19 -12.68 3.38
C ARG A 67 6.94 -12.64 2.04
N ALA A 68 7.10 -13.78 1.38
CA ALA A 68 7.77 -13.88 0.09
C ALA A 68 7.06 -13.03 -0.99
N PHE A 69 5.72 -13.04 -0.98
CA PHE A 69 4.91 -12.23 -1.89
C PHE A 69 5.11 -10.73 -1.63
N ILE A 70 5.05 -10.28 -0.37
CA ILE A 70 5.26 -8.86 -0.02
C ILE A 70 6.68 -8.40 -0.36
N HIS A 71 7.69 -9.21 -0.11
CA HIS A 71 9.07 -8.91 -0.53
C HIS A 71 9.18 -8.75 -2.05
N ALA A 72 8.49 -9.58 -2.82
CA ALA A 72 8.43 -9.42 -4.27
C ALA A 72 7.72 -8.12 -4.67
N LEU A 73 6.60 -7.79 -4.03
CA LEU A 73 5.85 -6.55 -4.30
C LEU A 73 6.68 -5.29 -4.00
N VAL A 74 7.36 -5.21 -2.84
CA VAL A 74 8.22 -4.06 -2.49
C VAL A 74 9.32 -3.87 -3.54
N ARG A 75 10.02 -4.94 -3.91
CA ARG A 75 11.03 -4.87 -4.98
C ARG A 75 10.45 -4.42 -6.31
N LEU A 76 9.29 -4.94 -6.67
CA LEU A 76 8.61 -4.60 -7.92
C LEU A 76 8.15 -3.14 -7.94
N VAL A 77 7.67 -2.62 -6.79
CA VAL A 77 7.33 -1.22 -6.61
C VAL A 77 8.54 -0.33 -6.93
N HIS A 78 9.69 -0.62 -6.36
CA HIS A 78 10.91 0.13 -6.65
C HIS A 78 11.33 0.02 -8.13
N TYR A 79 11.26 -1.17 -8.74
CA TYR A 79 11.52 -1.33 -10.17
C TYR A 79 10.55 -0.52 -11.04
N SER A 80 9.26 -0.49 -10.69
CA SER A 80 8.24 0.23 -11.45
C SER A 80 8.40 1.75 -11.41
N GLN A 81 9.06 2.26 -10.37
CA GLN A 81 9.37 3.67 -10.19
C GLN A 81 10.79 4.04 -10.67
N ALA A 82 11.45 3.13 -11.41
CA ALA A 82 12.79 3.32 -11.95
C ALA A 82 13.85 3.68 -10.89
N VAL A 83 13.71 3.16 -9.67
CA VAL A 83 14.74 3.31 -8.64
C VAL A 83 15.97 2.52 -9.06
N LEU A 84 17.01 3.24 -9.47
CA LEU A 84 18.25 2.66 -9.96
C LEU A 84 19.09 2.15 -8.79
N LEU A 85 19.76 1.00 -9.02
CA LEU A 85 20.41 0.20 -7.98
C LEU A 85 21.62 0.86 -7.29
N GLN A 86 22.13 1.99 -7.79
CA GLN A 86 23.43 2.50 -7.36
C GLN A 86 23.41 3.85 -6.62
N GLU A 87 22.32 4.64 -6.68
CA GLU A 87 22.30 6.01 -6.12
C GLU A 87 20.95 6.38 -5.49
N SER A 88 20.23 5.39 -4.95
CA SER A 88 18.94 5.67 -4.35
C SER A 88 19.11 6.26 -2.95
N THR A 89 18.67 7.49 -2.77
CA THR A 89 18.56 8.13 -1.46
C THR A 89 17.38 7.56 -0.68
N GLU A 90 17.35 7.79 0.62
CA GLU A 90 16.20 7.44 1.48
C GLU A 90 14.91 8.07 0.95
N GLU A 91 14.98 9.32 0.49
CA GLU A 91 13.86 10.03 -0.13
C GLU A 91 13.32 9.33 -1.40
N HIS A 92 14.20 8.84 -2.28
CA HIS A 92 13.80 8.10 -3.48
C HIS A 92 13.10 6.78 -3.12
N LEU A 93 13.58 6.07 -2.10
CA LEU A 93 12.96 4.83 -1.61
C LEU A 93 11.57 5.13 -1.02
N THR A 94 11.48 6.16 -0.19
CA THR A 94 10.23 6.62 0.43
C THR A 94 9.19 7.00 -0.62
N HIS A 95 9.57 7.87 -1.57
CA HIS A 95 8.68 8.29 -2.65
C HIS A 95 8.21 7.10 -3.50
N SER A 96 9.13 6.21 -3.86
CA SER A 96 8.84 5.00 -4.63
C SER A 96 7.83 4.10 -3.94
N LEU A 97 8.01 3.83 -2.64
CA LEU A 97 7.08 3.01 -1.87
C LEU A 97 5.69 3.65 -1.78
N ALA A 98 5.62 4.93 -1.41
CA ALA A 98 4.36 5.62 -1.25
C ALA A 98 3.56 5.68 -2.57
N SER A 99 4.22 6.07 -3.65
CA SER A 99 3.60 6.19 -4.97
C SER A 99 3.22 4.83 -5.54
N GLY A 100 4.13 3.85 -5.52
CA GLY A 100 3.90 2.54 -6.11
C GLY A 100 2.87 1.72 -5.36
N LEU A 101 2.85 1.73 -4.02
CA LEU A 101 1.83 1.06 -3.23
C LEU A 101 0.45 1.71 -3.42
N SER A 102 0.40 3.04 -3.55
CA SER A 102 -0.84 3.75 -3.85
C SER A 102 -1.36 3.41 -5.25
N GLN A 103 -0.48 3.28 -6.25
CA GLN A 103 -0.84 2.78 -7.58
C GLN A 103 -1.37 1.35 -7.54
N LEU A 104 -0.66 0.45 -6.84
CA LEU A 104 -1.10 -0.94 -6.66
C LEU A 104 -2.51 -0.99 -6.08
N ALA A 105 -2.77 -0.23 -5.01
CA ALA A 105 -4.05 -0.21 -4.33
C ALA A 105 -5.19 0.34 -5.22
N ARG A 106 -4.92 1.35 -6.03
CA ARG A 106 -5.92 1.92 -6.95
C ARG A 106 -6.26 0.99 -8.10
N ARG A 107 -5.24 0.37 -8.71
CA ARG A 107 -5.42 -0.49 -9.88
C ARG A 107 -5.89 -1.89 -9.53
N ASN A 108 -5.54 -2.36 -8.33
CA ASN A 108 -5.83 -3.74 -7.88
C ASN A 108 -6.52 -3.74 -6.50
N PRO A 109 -7.72 -3.14 -6.38
CA PRO A 109 -8.37 -2.96 -5.08
C PRO A 109 -8.70 -4.27 -4.36
N ARG A 110 -9.08 -5.31 -5.10
CA ARG A 110 -9.39 -6.63 -4.52
C ARG A 110 -8.15 -7.28 -3.92
N LEU A 111 -7.05 -7.31 -4.69
CA LEU A 111 -5.77 -7.86 -4.25
C LEU A 111 -5.22 -7.11 -3.03
N THR A 112 -5.22 -5.77 -3.09
CA THR A 112 -4.71 -4.94 -1.98
C THR A 112 -5.56 -5.12 -0.72
N TRP A 113 -6.88 -5.18 -0.85
CA TRP A 113 -7.76 -5.42 0.30
C TRP A 113 -7.53 -6.80 0.91
N ALA A 114 -7.38 -7.84 0.09
CA ALA A 114 -7.04 -9.19 0.55
C ALA A 114 -5.66 -9.21 1.26
N LEU A 115 -4.68 -8.47 0.72
CA LEU A 115 -3.35 -8.33 1.32
C LEU A 115 -3.42 -7.67 2.71
N LEU A 116 -4.11 -6.53 2.82
CA LEU A 116 -4.27 -5.83 4.10
C LEU A 116 -4.94 -6.73 5.15
N ARG A 117 -5.99 -7.46 4.79
CA ARG A 117 -6.67 -8.40 5.67
C ARG A 117 -5.83 -9.63 6.02
N ALA A 118 -4.99 -10.09 5.11
CA ALA A 118 -4.04 -11.17 5.39
C ALA A 118 -2.92 -10.73 6.36
N ILE A 119 -2.58 -9.43 6.37
CA ILE A 119 -1.64 -8.83 7.33
C ILE A 119 -2.33 -8.65 8.69
N ASN A 120 -3.50 -8.02 8.71
CA ASN A 120 -4.31 -7.84 9.92
C ASN A 120 -5.81 -8.00 9.61
N PRO A 121 -6.48 -9.06 10.12
CA PRO A 121 -7.91 -9.29 9.86
C PRO A 121 -8.83 -8.21 10.45
N ASN A 122 -8.34 -7.38 11.37
CA ASN A 122 -9.10 -6.30 12.00
C ASN A 122 -9.11 -5.01 11.16
N VAL A 123 -8.45 -4.99 9.99
CA VAL A 123 -8.53 -3.85 9.07
C VAL A 123 -9.99 -3.58 8.70
N ARG A 124 -10.40 -2.33 8.85
CA ARG A 124 -11.72 -1.81 8.46
C ARG A 124 -11.54 -0.56 7.64
N ARG A 125 -12.36 -0.37 6.62
CA ARG A 125 -12.40 0.91 5.89
C ARG A 125 -12.80 2.01 6.86
N GLY A 126 -11.98 3.06 6.93
CA GLY A 126 -12.20 4.21 7.80
C GLY A 126 -12.39 5.48 6.97
N ASN A 127 -13.19 6.42 7.48
CA ASN A 127 -13.41 7.73 6.88
C ASN A 127 -12.72 8.86 7.67
N ARG A 128 -12.06 8.54 8.78
CA ARG A 128 -11.37 9.52 9.63
C ARG A 128 -9.89 9.27 9.63
N MET A 129 -9.11 10.34 9.48
CA MET A 129 -7.66 10.32 9.61
C MET A 129 -7.25 9.76 10.98
N PRO A 130 -6.31 8.81 11.04
CA PRO A 130 -5.79 8.34 12.32
C PRO A 130 -5.00 9.47 13.00
N LEU A 131 -5.21 9.68 14.29
CA LEU A 131 -4.46 10.66 15.07
C LEU A 131 -3.20 10.09 15.72
N ARG A 132 -3.09 8.78 15.76
CA ARG A 132 -1.96 8.04 16.36
C ARG A 132 -1.60 6.83 15.50
N LEU A 133 -0.30 6.58 15.41
CA LEU A 133 0.28 5.41 14.76
C LEU A 133 1.27 4.75 15.71
N VAL A 134 1.59 3.49 15.44
CA VAL A 134 2.74 2.81 16.04
C VAL A 134 3.70 2.49 14.89
N ILE A 135 4.90 3.06 14.91
CA ILE A 135 5.95 2.80 13.93
C ILE A 135 7.13 2.18 14.70
N GLY A 136 7.55 0.99 14.29
CA GLY A 136 8.45 0.20 15.11
C GLY A 136 7.80 -0.16 16.45
N THR A 137 8.40 0.27 17.55
CA THR A 137 7.86 0.14 18.91
C THR A 137 7.36 1.46 19.49
N ALA A 138 7.47 2.55 18.75
CA ALA A 138 7.22 3.89 19.24
C ALA A 138 5.85 4.44 18.81
N PRO A 139 5.16 5.18 19.69
CA PRO A 139 3.96 5.91 19.34
C PRO A 139 4.31 7.18 18.54
N TRP A 140 3.57 7.39 17.45
CA TRP A 140 3.64 8.58 16.60
C TRP A 140 2.29 9.30 16.61
N THR A 141 2.32 10.62 16.45
CA THR A 141 1.10 11.43 16.31
C THR A 141 0.93 11.89 14.87
N VAL A 142 -0.32 11.94 14.40
CA VAL A 142 -0.67 12.51 13.10
C VAL A 142 -1.50 13.76 13.34
N ARG A 143 -1.13 14.86 12.67
CA ARG A 143 -1.79 16.17 12.79
C ARG A 143 -1.94 16.81 11.42
N THR A 144 -2.78 17.82 11.34
CA THR A 144 -2.80 18.76 10.21
C THR A 144 -1.91 19.96 10.49
N LEU A 145 -1.16 20.39 9.49
CA LEU A 145 -0.47 21.69 9.50
C LEU A 145 -1.50 22.82 9.61
N THR A 146 -1.09 23.98 10.09
CA THR A 146 -1.89 25.19 9.85
C THR A 146 -1.78 25.60 8.39
N VAL A 147 -2.85 26.14 7.80
CA VAL A 147 -2.83 26.63 6.42
C VAL A 147 -1.66 27.61 6.21
N LYS A 148 -1.44 28.53 7.16
CA LYS A 148 -0.33 29.48 7.13
C LYS A 148 1.04 28.79 7.05
N THR A 149 1.24 27.71 7.82
CA THR A 149 2.51 26.96 7.80
C THR A 149 2.70 26.20 6.49
N ALA A 150 1.69 25.46 6.03
CA ALA A 150 1.73 24.72 4.78
C ALA A 150 2.04 25.64 3.59
N THR A 151 1.34 26.77 3.48
CA THR A 151 1.58 27.76 2.41
C THR A 151 2.96 28.39 2.47
N ARG A 152 3.39 28.83 3.66
CA ARG A 152 4.69 29.51 3.85
C ARG A 152 5.86 28.59 3.51
N LEU A 153 5.79 27.34 3.95
CA LEU A 153 6.88 26.37 3.75
C LEU A 153 6.73 25.56 2.47
N ARG A 154 5.61 25.70 1.74
CA ARG A 154 5.28 24.93 0.54
C ARG A 154 5.36 23.41 0.78
N LEU A 155 4.89 22.98 1.96
CA LEU A 155 4.91 21.57 2.37
C LEU A 155 3.53 20.95 2.15
N PHE A 156 3.51 19.78 1.53
CA PHE A 156 2.35 18.90 1.52
C PHE A 156 2.27 18.02 2.76
N GLY A 157 3.42 17.66 3.33
CA GLY A 157 3.56 16.92 4.57
C GLY A 157 4.97 17.06 5.13
N GLN A 158 5.16 16.61 6.34
CA GLN A 158 6.48 16.42 6.94
C GLN A 158 6.45 15.37 8.05
N ALA A 159 7.51 14.57 8.14
CA ALA A 159 7.79 13.69 9.26
C ALA A 159 8.84 14.36 10.18
N ASP A 160 8.41 14.79 11.36
CA ASP A 160 9.32 15.22 12.45
C ASP A 160 9.78 13.98 13.19
N LEU A 161 10.92 13.45 12.78
CA LEU A 161 11.46 12.17 13.25
C LEU A 161 11.81 12.21 14.75
N GLU A 162 12.34 13.34 15.23
CA GLU A 162 12.71 13.51 16.64
C GLU A 162 11.49 13.54 17.55
N ARG A 163 10.42 14.26 17.11
CA ARG A 163 9.17 14.36 17.87
C ARG A 163 8.19 13.25 17.56
N ARG A 164 8.53 12.35 16.65
CA ARG A 164 7.67 11.24 16.16
C ARG A 164 6.30 11.76 15.76
N ARG A 165 6.29 12.69 14.83
CA ARG A 165 5.08 13.39 14.42
C ARG A 165 5.00 13.48 12.89
N ILE A 166 3.85 13.12 12.36
CA ILE A 166 3.50 13.32 10.95
C ILE A 166 2.55 14.51 10.90
N GLU A 167 2.85 15.49 10.06
CA GLU A 167 2.02 16.67 9.82
C GLU A 167 1.66 16.75 8.34
N LEU A 168 0.38 16.96 8.04
CA LEU A 168 -0.18 16.92 6.68
C LEU A 168 -0.86 18.26 6.36
N ASP A 169 -0.76 18.72 5.11
CA ASP A 169 -1.46 19.90 4.64
C ASP A 169 -2.98 19.66 4.71
N PRO A 170 -3.75 20.53 5.37
CA PRO A 170 -5.20 20.41 5.48
C PRO A 170 -5.94 20.52 4.13
N ALA A 171 -5.31 21.07 3.09
CA ALA A 171 -5.89 21.17 1.75
C ALA A 171 -5.87 19.84 0.97
N LEU A 172 -5.07 18.85 1.40
CA LEU A 172 -4.97 17.56 0.73
C LEU A 172 -6.23 16.73 0.89
N SER A 173 -6.59 16.00 -0.16
CA SER A 173 -7.73 15.09 -0.15
C SER A 173 -7.51 13.89 -1.09
N GLY A 174 -8.33 12.85 -0.93
CA GLY A 174 -8.33 11.68 -1.81
C GLY A 174 -6.94 11.07 -2.01
N THR A 175 -6.58 10.83 -3.27
CA THR A 175 -5.31 10.18 -3.64
C THR A 175 -4.08 10.97 -3.18
N GLN A 176 -4.09 12.31 -3.26
CA GLN A 176 -2.95 13.11 -2.83
C GLN A 176 -2.69 12.93 -1.33
N LEU A 177 -3.73 13.03 -0.51
CA LEU A 177 -3.63 12.80 0.93
C LEU A 177 -3.13 11.39 1.24
N ALA A 178 -3.61 10.37 0.51
CA ALA A 178 -3.16 9.00 0.71
C ALA A 178 -1.68 8.80 0.40
N VAL A 179 -1.19 9.37 -0.72
CA VAL A 179 0.22 9.27 -1.11
C VAL A 179 1.12 9.99 -0.11
N ILE A 180 0.78 11.23 0.26
CA ILE A 180 1.60 12.02 1.21
C ILE A 180 1.58 11.40 2.60
N PHE A 181 0.42 10.94 3.09
CA PHE A 181 0.36 10.23 4.36
C PHE A 181 1.26 9.00 4.40
N LEU A 182 1.24 8.18 3.33
CA LEU A 182 2.09 7.00 3.26
C LEU A 182 3.57 7.40 3.14
N HIS A 183 3.89 8.43 2.36
CA HIS A 183 5.24 8.98 2.22
C HIS A 183 5.82 9.38 3.59
N GLU A 184 5.13 10.21 4.34
CA GLU A 184 5.59 10.63 5.68
C GLU A 184 5.64 9.46 6.68
N SER A 185 4.74 8.48 6.53
CA SER A 185 4.79 7.27 7.36
C SER A 185 6.00 6.39 7.03
N VAL A 186 6.41 6.33 5.76
CA VAL A 186 7.60 5.57 5.33
C VAL A 186 8.88 6.21 5.83
N HIS A 187 9.00 7.55 5.85
CA HIS A 187 10.11 8.23 6.54
C HIS A 187 10.24 7.78 8.00
N GLY A 188 9.12 7.73 8.72
CA GLY A 188 9.10 7.21 10.08
C GLY A 188 9.53 5.74 10.17
N VAL A 189 9.09 4.90 9.22
CA VAL A 189 9.50 3.49 9.14
C VAL A 189 11.01 3.40 8.88
N HIS A 190 11.54 4.14 7.91
CA HIS A 190 12.97 4.14 7.58
C HIS A 190 13.82 4.58 8.77
N TYR A 191 13.39 5.62 9.47
CA TYR A 191 14.05 6.09 10.70
C TYR A 191 14.14 4.97 11.76
N GLU A 192 13.04 4.29 12.04
CA GLU A 192 12.98 3.24 13.07
C GLU A 192 13.80 1.97 12.69
N ILE A 193 13.98 1.69 11.38
CA ILE A 193 14.75 0.53 10.92
C ILE A 193 16.17 0.88 10.47
N GLY A 194 16.57 2.15 10.58
CA GLY A 194 17.89 2.63 10.21
C GLY A 194 18.21 2.52 8.71
N VAL A 195 17.22 2.80 7.85
CA VAL A 195 17.45 3.00 6.41
C VAL A 195 17.88 4.45 6.21
N THR A 196 18.98 4.64 5.51
CA THR A 196 19.60 5.94 5.21
C THR A 196 20.05 5.95 3.75
N ASP A 197 20.50 7.11 3.25
CA ASP A 197 21.07 7.28 1.91
C ASP A 197 22.24 6.32 1.59
N HIS A 198 22.89 5.81 2.62
CA HIS A 198 24.02 4.87 2.47
C HIS A 198 23.61 3.40 2.63
N THR A 199 22.32 3.12 2.84
CA THR A 199 21.87 1.73 2.99
C THR A 199 21.85 1.03 1.63
N PRO A 200 22.61 -0.07 1.46
CA PRO A 200 22.57 -0.81 0.19
C PRO A 200 21.14 -1.25 -0.16
N LEU A 201 20.69 -1.00 -1.38
CA LEU A 201 19.31 -1.22 -1.83
C LEU A 201 18.79 -2.63 -1.51
N ARG A 202 19.63 -3.65 -1.64
CA ARG A 202 19.25 -5.03 -1.28
C ARG A 202 18.88 -5.19 0.20
N ILE A 203 19.56 -4.44 1.07
CA ILE A 203 19.29 -4.45 2.52
C ILE A 203 18.05 -3.62 2.80
N ALA A 204 17.91 -2.43 2.18
CA ALA A 204 16.74 -1.58 2.28
C ALA A 204 15.47 -2.37 1.95
N HIS A 205 15.37 -2.97 0.76
CA HIS A 205 14.20 -3.75 0.34
C HIS A 205 13.79 -4.85 1.33
N SER A 206 14.76 -5.53 1.95
CA SER A 206 14.43 -6.58 2.91
C SER A 206 13.87 -6.00 4.21
N ARG A 207 14.47 -4.93 4.71
CA ARG A 207 14.02 -4.25 5.93
C ARG A 207 12.67 -3.58 5.74
N GLU A 208 12.49 -2.89 4.62
CA GLU A 208 11.24 -2.21 4.25
C GLU A 208 10.07 -3.17 4.18
N ALA A 209 10.23 -4.32 3.52
CA ALA A 209 9.15 -5.29 3.39
C ALA A 209 8.68 -5.82 4.76
N ASP A 210 9.60 -6.14 5.66
CA ASP A 210 9.27 -6.60 7.00
C ASP A 210 8.67 -5.47 7.86
N ALA A 211 9.23 -4.27 7.78
CA ALA A 211 8.78 -3.11 8.54
C ALA A 211 7.42 -2.60 8.04
N LEU A 212 7.16 -2.62 6.73
CA LEU A 212 5.86 -2.29 6.16
C LEU A 212 4.77 -3.26 6.63
N VAL A 213 5.07 -4.56 6.68
CA VAL A 213 4.16 -5.56 7.25
C VAL A 213 3.88 -5.26 8.72
N ALA A 214 4.92 -4.97 9.51
CA ALA A 214 4.77 -4.61 10.92
C ALA A 214 3.94 -3.33 11.09
N PHE A 215 4.21 -2.28 10.30
CA PHE A 215 3.46 -1.03 10.31
C PHE A 215 1.97 -1.25 10.01
N LEU A 216 1.64 -1.97 8.93
CA LEU A 216 0.26 -2.26 8.55
C LEU A 216 -0.44 -3.19 9.58
N ALA A 217 0.31 -4.12 10.19
CA ALA A 217 -0.22 -5.01 11.21
C ALA A 217 -0.57 -4.27 12.51
N THR A 218 0.23 -3.30 12.91
CA THR A 218 0.03 -2.52 14.14
C THR A 218 -0.94 -1.36 13.99
N ASN A 219 -1.21 -0.92 12.74
CA ASN A 219 -2.05 0.23 12.43
C ASN A 219 -3.24 -0.11 11.52
N PRO A 220 -4.16 -1.04 11.90
CA PRO A 220 -5.23 -1.48 11.01
C PRO A 220 -6.21 -0.38 10.63
N LEU A 221 -6.44 0.61 11.50
CA LEU A 221 -7.31 1.76 11.20
C LEU A 221 -6.65 2.69 10.17
N ALA A 222 -5.35 2.93 10.30
CA ALA A 222 -4.60 3.74 9.33
C ALA A 222 -4.54 3.07 7.96
N ALA A 223 -4.26 1.76 7.92
CA ALA A 223 -4.25 0.97 6.69
C ALA A 223 -5.61 1.00 5.98
N GLY A 224 -6.71 0.82 6.72
CA GLY A 224 -8.05 0.85 6.17
C GLY A 224 -8.49 2.25 5.72
N TRP A 225 -8.10 3.30 6.43
CA TRP A 225 -8.34 4.69 6.04
C TRP A 225 -7.56 5.06 4.77
N TRP A 226 -6.25 4.78 4.73
CA TRP A 226 -5.41 4.99 3.56
C TRP A 226 -5.98 4.30 2.31
N PHE A 227 -6.35 3.03 2.44
CA PHE A 227 -6.97 2.28 1.35
C PHE A 227 -8.29 2.92 0.90
N GLY A 228 -9.12 3.38 1.86
CA GLY A 228 -10.39 4.03 1.58
C GLY A 228 -10.24 5.33 0.76
N LEU A 229 -9.18 6.11 1.00
CA LEU A 229 -8.88 7.33 0.24
C LEU A 229 -8.53 7.06 -1.23
N LEU A 230 -8.01 5.87 -1.53
CA LEU A 230 -7.59 5.48 -2.88
C LEU A 230 -8.72 4.88 -3.72
N GLN A 231 -9.86 4.57 -3.10
CA GLN A 231 -11.00 4.01 -3.82
C GLN A 231 -11.91 5.12 -4.34
N PRO A 232 -12.44 4.99 -5.56
CA PRO A 232 -13.46 5.92 -6.05
C PRO A 232 -14.66 5.88 -5.08
N ARG A 233 -15.16 7.05 -4.71
CA ARG A 233 -16.41 7.14 -3.94
C ARG A 233 -17.56 6.63 -4.81
N ILE A 234 -18.10 5.48 -4.49
CA ILE A 234 -19.25 4.89 -5.19
C ILE A 234 -20.50 5.72 -4.95
N ASP A 235 -20.52 6.55 -3.91
CA ASP A 235 -21.70 7.32 -3.49
C ASP A 235 -22.09 8.46 -4.43
N ALA A 236 -21.27 8.82 -5.40
CA ALA A 236 -21.56 9.89 -6.36
C ALA A 236 -22.39 9.44 -7.59
N ILE A 237 -22.60 8.13 -7.78
CA ILE A 237 -23.25 7.62 -9.01
C ILE A 237 -24.70 7.22 -8.78
N THR A 238 -25.16 7.09 -7.54
CA THR A 238 -26.50 6.56 -7.22
C THR A 238 -27.58 7.61 -6.99
N THR A 239 -27.26 8.91 -6.98
CA THR A 239 -28.26 9.98 -6.75
C THR A 239 -28.77 10.65 -8.02
N ASP A 240 -28.25 10.31 -9.20
CA ASP A 240 -28.65 10.99 -10.45
C ASP A 240 -29.41 10.09 -11.45
N ARG A 241 -30.00 8.98 -10.99
CA ARG A 241 -30.88 8.15 -11.80
C ARG A 241 -32.27 8.06 -11.19
N ASN A 242 -32.93 9.19 -11.11
CA ASN A 242 -34.38 9.22 -11.25
C ASN A 242 -34.72 10.27 -12.33
N PRO A 243 -34.73 9.92 -13.62
CA PRO A 243 -35.37 10.74 -14.59
C PRO A 243 -36.85 10.75 -14.18
N GLN A 244 -37.31 11.87 -13.60
CA GLN A 244 -38.71 12.08 -13.34
C GLN A 244 -39.48 11.76 -14.63
N ALA A 245 -40.25 10.69 -14.59
CA ALA A 245 -41.13 10.34 -15.69
C ALA A 245 -42.08 11.53 -15.90
N VAL A 246 -41.93 12.23 -17.00
CA VAL A 246 -42.87 13.21 -17.52
C VAL A 246 -43.72 12.49 -18.57
N ASP A 247 -45.02 12.72 -18.57
CA ASP A 247 -45.90 12.24 -19.64
C ASP A 247 -45.59 12.98 -20.97
N GLU A 248 -46.16 12.50 -22.05
CA GLU A 248 -45.98 13.07 -23.39
C GLU A 248 -46.42 14.54 -23.50
N SER A 249 -47.05 15.10 -22.48
CA SER A 249 -47.44 16.50 -22.37
C SER A 249 -46.55 17.35 -21.49
N GLY A 250 -45.43 16.76 -20.93
CA GLY A 250 -44.46 17.45 -20.07
C GLY A 250 -44.92 17.65 -18.63
N ARG A 251 -45.97 16.93 -18.16
CA ARG A 251 -46.46 17.02 -16.79
C ARG A 251 -45.79 15.98 -15.90
N ARG A 252 -45.37 16.41 -14.69
CA ARG A 252 -44.82 15.53 -13.66
C ARG A 252 -45.91 14.56 -13.17
N LEU A 253 -45.64 13.27 -13.32
CA LEU A 253 -46.44 12.24 -12.64
C LEU A 253 -46.17 12.33 -11.15
N ARG A 254 -47.18 12.60 -10.34
CA ARG A 254 -47.10 12.48 -8.87
C ARG A 254 -47.25 11.01 -8.50
N PRO A 255 -46.49 10.57 -7.42
CA PRO A 255 -46.59 9.20 -6.93
C PRO A 255 -47.96 8.86 -6.40
#